data_a1eacc983cb6e96d8e54fce0450db6c9
#
_entry.id   a1eacc983cb6e96d8e54fce0450db6c9
#
_cell.length_a   1.000
_cell.length_b   1.000
_cell.length_c   1.000
_cell.angle_alpha   90.00
_cell.angle_beta   90.00
_cell.angle_gamma   90.00
#
_symmetry.space_group_name_H-M   'P 1'
#
loop_
_entity.id
_entity.type
_entity.pdbx_description
1 polymer ?
#
loop_
_entity_poly.entity_id
_entity_poly.type
_entity_poly.pdbx_seq_one_letter_code
_entity_poly.pdbx_strand_id
1 'polypeptide(L)'
;MNVIYRTATQADIDLLVSQRLSFIEVSKNTDNYNLLKDNCYLYFEKALANNTCDVFLAEDNGKCIGTGIVFYYNSVPSVLNVTGKNAYITSMYVNPEYRNKGIGTAILTKILEKAEDKGYKIIMLNASDMGRPMYEKMGFTDIQNGMLLQLKE
;
A
#
# COMPACT_ATOMS: atom_id res chain seq x y z
N MET A 1 18.94 15.63 5.89
CA MET A 1 18.05 14.57 5.38
C MET A 1 17.82 14.84 3.91
N ASN A 2 18.20 13.92 3.05
CA ASN A 2 17.97 14.02 1.61
C ASN A 2 17.13 12.82 1.18
N VAL A 3 15.80 12.97 1.25
CA VAL A 3 14.88 11.88 0.95
C VAL A 3 14.63 11.79 -0.56
N ILE A 4 14.92 10.62 -1.11
CA ILE A 4 14.62 10.27 -2.49
C ILE A 4 13.35 9.41 -2.52
N TYR A 5 12.43 9.74 -3.41
CA TYR A 5 11.21 8.97 -3.63
C TYR A 5 11.27 8.27 -4.98
N ARG A 6 11.05 6.98 -5.00
CA ARG A 6 11.03 6.19 -6.23
C ARG A 6 9.96 5.10 -6.21
N THR A 7 9.63 4.61 -7.38
CA THR A 7 8.79 3.42 -7.52
C THR A 7 9.65 2.17 -7.39
N ALA A 8 9.15 1.15 -6.71
CA ALA A 8 9.81 -0.14 -6.62
C ALA A 8 9.76 -0.90 -7.95
N THR A 9 10.75 -1.74 -8.16
CA THR A 9 10.91 -2.61 -9.33
C THR A 9 10.99 -4.08 -8.90
N GLN A 10 11.11 -5.00 -9.86
CA GLN A 10 11.34 -6.43 -9.57
C GLN A 10 12.58 -6.68 -8.69
N ALA A 11 13.59 -5.81 -8.78
CA ALA A 11 14.79 -5.90 -7.96
C ALA A 11 14.54 -5.62 -6.46
N ASP A 12 13.42 -5.01 -6.12
CA ASP A 12 13.07 -4.65 -4.74
C ASP A 12 12.22 -5.72 -4.02
N ILE A 13 11.84 -6.81 -4.66
CA ILE A 13 10.88 -7.79 -4.13
C ILE A 13 11.29 -8.31 -2.76
N ASP A 14 12.57 -8.65 -2.54
CA ASP A 14 13.04 -9.10 -1.23
C ASP A 14 12.80 -8.06 -0.14
N LEU A 15 13.06 -6.78 -0.44
CA LEU A 15 12.79 -5.66 0.45
C LEU A 15 11.29 -5.54 0.75
N LEU A 16 10.44 -5.61 -0.28
CA LEU A 16 8.99 -5.49 -0.15
C LEU A 16 8.39 -6.59 0.71
N VAL A 17 8.81 -7.84 0.50
CA VAL A 17 8.38 -9.00 1.30
C VAL A 17 8.80 -8.83 2.74
N SER A 18 10.07 -8.50 2.99
CA SER A 18 10.61 -8.27 4.34
C SER A 18 9.84 -7.17 5.07
N GLN A 19 9.59 -6.05 4.42
CA GLN A 19 8.84 -4.94 5.00
C GLN A 19 7.36 -5.29 5.25
N ARG A 20 6.72 -6.01 4.34
CA ARG A 20 5.34 -6.46 4.53
C ARG A 20 5.19 -7.35 5.76
N LEU A 21 6.07 -8.34 5.91
CA LEU A 21 6.05 -9.24 7.07
C LEU A 21 6.33 -8.50 8.38
N SER A 22 7.24 -7.54 8.37
CA SER A 22 7.51 -6.67 9.52
C SER A 22 6.32 -5.74 9.84
N PHE A 23 5.71 -5.14 8.83
CA PHE A 23 4.57 -4.24 8.99
C PHE A 23 3.35 -4.91 9.64
N ILE A 24 3.05 -6.14 9.25
CA ILE A 24 1.94 -6.91 9.82
C ILE A 24 2.33 -7.66 11.12
N GLU A 25 3.53 -7.40 11.65
CA GLU A 25 4.04 -7.95 12.91
C GLU A 25 3.99 -9.48 12.99
N VAL A 26 4.26 -10.14 11.86
CA VAL A 26 4.26 -11.61 11.80
C VAL A 26 5.52 -12.16 12.45
N SER A 27 5.35 -12.99 13.48
CA SER A 27 6.43 -13.77 14.07
C SER A 27 6.82 -14.94 13.16
N LYS A 28 8.12 -15.24 13.06
CA LYS A 28 8.61 -16.45 12.36
C LYS A 28 8.06 -17.77 12.91
N ASN A 29 7.57 -17.74 14.16
CA ASN A 29 6.94 -18.90 14.81
C ASN A 29 5.41 -18.95 14.60
N THR A 30 4.85 -18.00 13.82
CA THR A 30 3.43 -18.03 13.47
C THR A 30 3.16 -19.20 12.53
N ASP A 31 2.06 -19.91 12.77
CA ASP A 31 1.59 -20.93 11.84
C ASP A 31 1.42 -20.32 10.44
N ASN A 32 1.80 -21.08 9.43
CA ASN A 32 1.77 -20.65 8.03
C ASN A 32 2.73 -19.48 7.66
N TYR A 33 3.71 -19.13 8.50
CA TYR A 33 4.66 -18.05 8.17
C TYR A 33 5.33 -18.24 6.80
N ASN A 34 5.83 -19.45 6.51
CA ASN A 34 6.48 -19.72 5.23
C ASN A 34 5.50 -19.61 4.06
N LEU A 35 4.28 -20.12 4.21
CA LEU A 35 3.24 -20.01 3.19
C LEU A 35 2.88 -18.54 2.93
N LEU A 36 2.72 -17.73 3.98
CA LEU A 36 2.48 -16.29 3.85
C LEU A 36 3.62 -15.59 3.13
N LYS A 37 4.86 -15.90 3.51
CA LYS A 37 6.07 -15.34 2.88
C LYS A 37 6.11 -15.67 1.39
N ASP A 38 5.92 -16.95 1.03
CA ASP A 38 5.92 -17.40 -0.35
C ASP A 38 4.82 -16.73 -1.17
N ASN A 39 3.62 -16.58 -0.61
CA ASN A 39 2.52 -15.87 -1.25
C ASN A 39 2.81 -14.37 -1.42
N CYS A 40 3.52 -13.73 -0.50
CA CYS A 40 3.98 -12.35 -0.70
C CYS A 40 4.94 -12.23 -1.89
N TYR A 41 5.90 -13.15 -2.03
CA TYR A 41 6.78 -13.19 -3.20
C TYR A 41 5.99 -13.32 -4.50
N LEU A 42 5.12 -14.33 -4.58
CA LEU A 42 4.28 -14.57 -5.76
C LEU A 42 3.40 -13.36 -6.11
N TYR A 43 2.86 -12.70 -5.09
CA TYR A 43 2.04 -11.52 -5.27
C TYR A 43 2.84 -10.38 -5.92
N PHE A 44 3.98 -10.01 -5.34
CA PHE A 44 4.78 -8.90 -5.86
C PHE A 44 5.36 -9.19 -7.25
N GLU A 45 5.85 -10.42 -7.49
CA GLU A 45 6.32 -10.82 -8.82
C GLU A 45 5.25 -10.61 -9.89
N LYS A 46 4.04 -11.11 -9.66
CA LYS A 46 2.93 -10.99 -10.62
C LYS A 46 2.41 -9.55 -10.72
N ALA A 47 2.21 -8.90 -9.58
CA ALA A 47 1.58 -7.59 -9.55
C ALA A 47 2.45 -6.50 -10.18
N LEU A 48 3.77 -6.52 -9.94
CA LEU A 48 4.71 -5.60 -10.56
C LEU A 48 4.87 -5.88 -12.06
N ALA A 49 4.92 -7.15 -12.46
CA ALA A 49 5.02 -7.53 -13.88
C ALA A 49 3.78 -7.13 -14.68
N ASN A 50 2.59 -7.22 -14.09
CA ASN A 50 1.31 -6.93 -14.74
C ASN A 50 0.79 -5.50 -14.50
N ASN A 51 1.54 -4.65 -13.80
CA ASN A 51 1.15 -3.28 -13.45
C ASN A 51 -0.19 -3.20 -12.68
N THR A 52 -0.49 -4.20 -11.86
CA THR A 52 -1.66 -4.23 -10.98
C THR A 52 -1.37 -3.73 -9.58
N CYS A 53 -0.13 -3.33 -9.33
CA CYS A 53 0.35 -2.75 -8.08
C CYS A 53 1.45 -1.76 -8.38
N ASP A 54 1.46 -0.63 -7.68
CA ASP A 54 2.61 0.27 -7.58
C ASP A 54 3.05 0.36 -6.12
N VAL A 55 4.35 0.37 -5.89
CA VAL A 55 4.94 0.56 -4.57
C VAL A 55 5.86 1.76 -4.61
N PHE A 56 5.65 2.70 -3.70
CA PHE A 56 6.49 3.87 -3.54
C PHE A 56 7.39 3.71 -2.34
N LEU A 57 8.67 3.97 -2.55
CA LEU A 57 9.72 3.90 -1.54
C LEU A 57 10.24 5.32 -1.27
N ALA A 58 10.43 5.63 0.01
CA ALA A 58 11.21 6.78 0.46
C ALA A 58 12.55 6.29 0.99
N GLU A 59 13.64 6.84 0.52
CA GLU A 59 15.01 6.44 0.88
C GLU A 59 15.80 7.62 1.39
N ASP A 60 16.57 7.43 2.45
CA ASP A 60 17.56 8.36 2.95
C ASP A 60 18.92 7.65 3.01
N ASN A 61 19.92 8.17 2.28
CA ASN A 61 21.25 7.57 2.16
C ASN A 61 21.21 6.06 1.76
N GLY A 62 20.32 5.70 0.81
CA GLY A 62 20.19 4.34 0.32
C GLY A 62 19.43 3.38 1.25
N LYS A 63 18.95 3.87 2.40
CA LYS A 63 18.12 3.09 3.33
C LYS A 63 16.65 3.40 3.10
N CYS A 64 15.82 2.38 2.94
CA CYS A 64 14.38 2.57 2.89
C CYS A 64 13.85 2.99 4.26
N ILE A 65 13.20 4.15 4.30
CA ILE A 65 12.65 4.77 5.52
C ILE A 65 11.14 4.89 5.49
N GLY A 66 10.51 4.62 4.35
CA GLY A 66 9.06 4.64 4.21
C GLY A 66 8.60 3.93 2.96
N THR A 67 7.38 3.40 3.02
CA THR A 67 6.73 2.70 1.90
C THR A 67 5.25 3.02 1.84
N GLY A 68 4.68 2.87 0.65
CA GLY A 68 3.25 2.86 0.44
C GLY A 68 2.92 1.99 -0.77
N ILE A 69 1.91 1.15 -0.65
CA ILE A 69 1.47 0.22 -1.68
C ILE A 69 0.07 0.63 -2.13
N VAL A 70 -0.14 0.67 -3.44
CA VAL A 70 -1.46 0.75 -4.05
C VAL A 70 -1.63 -0.41 -5.01
N PHE A 71 -2.72 -1.15 -4.88
CA PHE A 71 -3.09 -2.18 -5.85
C PHE A 71 -4.40 -1.81 -6.53
N TYR A 72 -4.58 -2.31 -7.75
CA TYR A 72 -5.67 -1.96 -8.65
C TYR A 72 -6.52 -3.18 -8.94
N TYR A 73 -7.85 -3.00 -8.92
CA TYR A 73 -8.79 -4.06 -9.23
C TYR A 73 -10.06 -3.52 -9.87
N ASN A 74 -10.78 -4.40 -10.54
CA ASN A 74 -12.06 -4.05 -11.14
C ASN A 74 -13.21 -4.61 -10.30
N SER A 75 -14.25 -3.82 -10.14
CA SER A 75 -15.56 -4.24 -9.62
C SER A 75 -16.62 -4.11 -10.70
N VAL A 76 -17.80 -4.66 -10.43
CA VAL A 76 -18.95 -4.39 -11.30
C VAL A 76 -19.21 -2.89 -11.33
N PRO A 77 -19.32 -2.26 -12.51
CA PRO A 77 -19.63 -0.84 -12.63
C PRO A 77 -20.91 -0.43 -11.90
N SER A 78 -20.90 0.76 -11.33
CA SER A 78 -22.04 1.32 -10.59
C SER A 78 -22.22 2.80 -10.91
N VAL A 79 -23.30 3.38 -10.42
CA VAL A 79 -23.57 4.82 -10.59
C VAL A 79 -22.44 5.69 -9.99
N LEU A 80 -21.85 5.26 -8.88
CA LEU A 80 -20.74 5.96 -8.22
C LEU A 80 -19.37 5.67 -8.86
N ASN A 81 -19.26 4.57 -9.59
CA ASN A 81 -18.04 4.16 -10.28
C ASN A 81 -18.38 3.49 -11.61
N VAL A 82 -18.65 4.31 -12.61
CA VAL A 82 -19.11 3.85 -13.93
C VAL A 82 -18.08 3.02 -14.70
N THR A 83 -16.81 3.13 -14.34
CA THR A 83 -15.72 2.35 -14.96
C THR A 83 -15.47 1.01 -14.26
N GLY A 84 -15.91 0.88 -13.02
CA GLY A 84 -15.56 -0.24 -12.14
C GLY A 84 -14.09 -0.29 -11.69
N LYS A 85 -13.27 0.72 -12.06
CA LYS A 85 -11.85 0.77 -11.68
C LYS A 85 -11.68 1.25 -10.25
N ASN A 86 -10.99 0.46 -9.42
CA ASN A 86 -10.72 0.76 -8.03
C ASN A 86 -9.23 0.67 -7.72
N ALA A 87 -8.76 1.56 -6.85
CA ALA A 87 -7.45 1.49 -6.24
C ALA A 87 -7.58 1.29 -4.73
N TYR A 88 -6.71 0.50 -4.14
CA TYR A 88 -6.67 0.27 -2.70
C TYR A 88 -5.26 0.50 -2.16
N ILE A 89 -5.16 1.38 -1.17
CA ILE A 89 -3.88 1.71 -0.52
C ILE A 89 -3.71 0.84 0.71
N THR A 90 -2.53 0.25 0.84
CA THR A 90 -2.14 -0.57 1.99
C THR A 90 -0.66 -0.36 2.33
N SER A 91 -0.23 -0.89 3.47
CA SER A 91 1.18 -0.85 3.91
C SER A 91 1.80 0.55 3.87
N MET A 92 1.02 1.58 4.21
CA MET A 92 1.57 2.92 4.43
C MET A 92 2.40 2.92 5.71
N TYR A 93 3.71 3.05 5.56
CA TYR A 93 4.65 2.98 6.66
C TYR A 93 5.72 4.05 6.55
N VAL A 94 6.07 4.66 7.66
CA VAL A 94 7.26 5.51 7.82
C VAL A 94 7.97 5.10 9.09
N ASN A 95 9.27 4.86 8.99
CA ASN A 95 10.11 4.54 10.14
C ASN A 95 9.90 5.60 11.25
N PRO A 96 9.69 5.17 12.52
CA PRO A 96 9.40 6.07 13.63
C PRO A 96 10.30 7.28 13.74
N GLU A 97 11.60 7.12 13.51
CA GLU A 97 12.58 8.21 13.57
C GLU A 97 12.41 9.28 12.49
N TYR A 98 11.66 8.95 11.43
CA TYR A 98 11.39 9.80 10.27
C TYR A 98 9.96 10.33 10.21
N ARG A 99 9.13 10.00 11.21
CA ARG A 99 7.74 10.48 11.27
C ARG A 99 7.63 11.98 11.50
N ASN A 100 6.46 12.53 11.21
CA ASN A 100 6.14 13.96 11.35
C ASN A 100 7.04 14.90 10.54
N LYS A 101 7.68 14.39 9.48
CA LYS A 101 8.53 15.13 8.55
C LYS A 101 7.95 15.18 7.12
N GLY A 102 6.67 14.89 6.96
CA GLY A 102 5.97 14.95 5.68
C GLY A 102 6.18 13.76 4.74
N ILE A 103 6.96 12.74 5.13
CA ILE A 103 7.30 11.61 4.25
C ILE A 103 6.06 10.80 3.88
N GLY A 104 5.18 10.49 4.84
CA GLY A 104 3.94 9.78 4.58
C GLY A 104 3.03 10.53 3.61
N THR A 105 2.90 11.83 3.79
CA THR A 105 2.14 12.71 2.89
C THR A 105 2.73 12.71 1.48
N ALA A 106 4.06 12.78 1.35
CA ALA A 106 4.72 12.74 0.05
C ALA A 106 4.51 11.41 -0.68
N ILE A 107 4.59 10.28 0.04
CA ILE A 107 4.28 8.96 -0.53
C ILE A 107 2.82 8.90 -0.98
N LEU A 108 1.89 9.33 -0.12
CA LEU A 108 0.45 9.34 -0.43
C LEU A 108 0.15 10.19 -1.67
N THR A 109 0.73 11.40 -1.76
CA THR A 109 0.58 12.27 -2.93
C THR A 109 1.00 11.55 -4.22
N LYS A 110 2.16 10.88 -4.21
CA LYS A 110 2.64 10.13 -5.37
C LYS A 110 1.73 8.96 -5.74
N ILE A 111 1.16 8.28 -4.75
CA ILE A 111 0.16 7.23 -4.99
C ILE A 111 -1.08 7.80 -5.66
N LEU A 112 -1.62 8.91 -5.17
CA LEU A 112 -2.82 9.54 -5.71
C LEU A 112 -2.60 10.03 -7.14
N GLU A 113 -1.49 10.71 -7.41
CA GLU A 113 -1.09 11.14 -8.76
C GLU A 113 -1.00 9.93 -9.72
N LYS A 114 -0.34 8.86 -9.29
CA LYS A 114 -0.19 7.65 -10.11
C LYS A 114 -1.53 6.96 -10.40
N ALA A 115 -2.39 6.84 -9.40
CA ALA A 115 -3.71 6.26 -9.56
C ALA A 115 -4.58 7.10 -10.52
N GLU A 116 -4.52 8.42 -10.39
CA GLU A 116 -5.23 9.35 -11.28
C GLU A 116 -4.74 9.24 -12.72
N ASP A 117 -3.42 9.23 -12.94
CA ASP A 117 -2.82 9.06 -14.28
C ASP A 117 -3.23 7.74 -14.95
N LYS A 118 -3.43 6.68 -14.17
CA LYS A 118 -3.96 5.39 -14.64
C LYS A 118 -5.48 5.38 -14.82
N GLY A 119 -6.18 6.46 -14.50
CA GLY A 119 -7.64 6.60 -14.66
C GLY A 119 -8.45 6.01 -13.52
N TYR A 120 -7.86 5.75 -12.36
CA TYR A 120 -8.58 5.32 -11.16
C TYR A 120 -9.12 6.52 -10.41
N LYS A 121 -10.44 6.57 -10.20
CA LYS A 121 -11.12 7.68 -9.53
C LYS A 121 -11.63 7.32 -8.14
N ILE A 122 -11.75 6.04 -7.84
CA ILE A 122 -12.14 5.54 -6.52
C ILE A 122 -10.92 4.93 -5.86
N ILE A 123 -10.54 5.51 -4.73
CA ILE A 123 -9.37 5.09 -3.96
C ILE A 123 -9.82 4.83 -2.53
N MET A 124 -9.53 3.65 -2.03
CA MET A 124 -9.93 3.18 -0.70
C MET A 124 -8.72 2.77 0.13
N LEU A 125 -8.87 2.81 1.43
CA LEU A 125 -7.90 2.31 2.41
C LEU A 125 -8.60 2.01 3.74
N ASN A 126 -7.91 1.25 4.59
CA ASN A 126 -8.24 1.14 6.01
C ASN A 126 -7.28 2.01 6.81
N ALA A 127 -7.80 3.05 7.45
CA ALA A 127 -6.99 3.99 8.23
C ALA A 127 -6.72 3.44 9.64
N SER A 128 -5.43 3.45 10.06
CA SER A 128 -5.09 3.36 11.47
C SER A 128 -5.40 4.68 12.17
N ASP A 129 -5.56 4.66 13.49
CA ASP A 129 -5.80 5.89 14.27
C ASP A 129 -4.68 6.92 14.06
N MET A 130 -3.45 6.46 14.00
CA MET A 130 -2.27 7.33 13.78
C MET A 130 -2.24 7.92 12.37
N GLY A 131 -2.65 7.17 11.35
CA GLY A 131 -2.62 7.62 9.95
C GLY A 131 -3.83 8.46 9.54
N ARG A 132 -4.96 8.31 10.23
CA ARG A 132 -6.24 8.97 9.91
C ARG A 132 -6.14 10.47 9.66
N PRO A 133 -5.48 11.27 10.52
CA PRO A 133 -5.41 12.72 10.29
C PRO A 133 -4.77 13.11 8.96
N MET A 134 -3.78 12.34 8.50
CA MET A 134 -3.14 12.56 7.20
C MET A 134 -4.12 12.30 6.05
N TYR A 135 -4.86 11.19 6.12
CA TYR A 135 -5.83 10.84 5.09
C TYR A 135 -6.98 11.84 5.01
N GLU A 136 -7.53 12.27 6.14
CA GLU A 136 -8.60 13.28 6.20
C GLU A 136 -8.15 14.61 5.59
N LYS A 137 -6.93 15.06 5.86
CA LYS A 137 -6.35 16.26 5.23
C LYS A 137 -6.21 16.13 3.71
N MET A 138 -6.07 14.92 3.19
CA MET A 138 -6.01 14.65 1.75
C MET A 138 -7.38 14.42 1.12
N GLY A 139 -8.47 14.57 1.89
CA GLY A 139 -9.85 14.50 1.40
C GLY A 139 -10.51 13.12 1.52
N PHE A 140 -9.87 12.15 2.20
CA PHE A 140 -10.52 10.88 2.48
C PHE A 140 -11.62 11.04 3.52
N THR A 141 -12.73 10.34 3.29
CA THR A 141 -13.90 10.30 4.19
C THR A 141 -14.24 8.87 4.54
N ASP A 142 -14.93 8.68 5.66
CA ASP A 142 -15.34 7.35 6.08
C ASP A 142 -16.36 6.74 5.12
N ILE A 143 -16.22 5.42 4.90
CA ILE A 143 -17.23 4.59 4.24
C ILE A 143 -17.84 3.64 5.27
N GLN A 144 -19.16 3.48 5.24
CA GLN A 144 -19.91 2.65 6.18
C GLN A 144 -20.42 1.37 5.50
N ASN A 145 -20.89 0.42 6.32
CA ASN A 145 -21.59 -0.81 5.94
C ASN A 145 -20.71 -1.95 5.42
N GLY A 146 -19.41 -1.94 5.67
CA GLY A 146 -18.56 -3.11 5.41
C GLY A 146 -18.83 -4.23 6.41
N MET A 147 -18.90 -5.48 5.93
CA MET A 147 -19.01 -6.69 6.76
C MET A 147 -17.97 -7.72 6.31
N LEU A 148 -17.46 -8.52 7.23
CA LEU A 148 -16.50 -9.59 6.96
C LEU A 148 -17.09 -10.94 7.38
N LEU A 149 -16.98 -11.94 6.51
CA LEU A 149 -17.17 -13.34 6.85
C LEU A 149 -15.88 -14.10 6.52
N GLN A 150 -15.30 -14.75 7.51
CA GLN A 150 -14.18 -15.67 7.30
C GLN A 150 -14.72 -17.11 7.25
N LEU A 151 -14.60 -17.74 6.10
CA LEU A 151 -14.95 -19.14 5.94
C LEU A 151 -13.88 -20.00 6.62
N LYS A 152 -14.33 -21.07 7.30
CA LYS A 152 -13.43 -22.07 7.86
C LYS A 152 -12.81 -22.90 6.71
N GLU A 153 -11.55 -23.25 6.88
CA GLU A 153 -10.87 -24.23 6.03
C GLU A 153 -11.53 -25.62 6.15
#